data_303ee7d3356ca7476e0294d0389314cf
#
_entry.id   303ee7d3356ca7476e0294d0389314cf
#
_cell.length_a   1.000
_cell.length_b   1.000
_cell.length_c   1.000
_cell.angle_alpha   90.00
_cell.angle_beta   90.00
_cell.angle_gamma   90.00
#
_symmetry.space_group_name_H-M   'P 1'
#
loop_
_entity.id
_entity.type
_entity.pdbx_description
1 polymer ?
#
loop_
_entity_poly.entity_id
_entity_poly.type
_entity_poly.pdbx_seq_one_letter_code
_entity_poly.pdbx_strand_id
1 'polypeptide(L)'
;NVAGPDEYSNGVTDGVFTNAGAATALRNATKAAQILGYNVPADWTTIADHLRMPFDSTNQVFLQYAGYSGTLIKQADTVLLIYPMEWPMSPQVAANTLDYYAERTDPDGPAMSDAIHAVDSAQIGEPGCATYTYLDRSIEPFVRDPFAQFAEARGDKAGSQDPLAGSPAYDFLTGAGGFTQVFTYGLTGFRWRADAVYLDPMLPPQLSGGVTLSGLHWKGRSFDVHIGASTTTVTLRSGDALPVRTPGGTRTIGAASSLSIPTRRPDLTPTTNVARCKPATATSEESGMYAEAAVDGSKATMWAPAPTAGGGSLTVDLGARTKLSGAAVQWTDNLPSTSSIQTSLDASTWTSAPPTDETGQFRNPVQARYLRVNLTIASGANRTGIREVEAIKAP
;
A
#
# COMPACT_ATOMS: atom_id res chain seq x y z
N ASN A 1 -1.60 -30.31 1.87
CA ASN A 1 -1.00 -30.13 0.55
C ASN A 1 -1.92 -29.21 -0.27
N VAL A 2 -1.72 -27.90 -0.15
CA VAL A 2 -2.53 -26.87 -0.80
C VAL A 2 -1.61 -25.87 -1.57
N ALA A 3 -2.19 -25.13 -2.50
CA ALA A 3 -1.57 -23.99 -3.14
C ALA A 3 -2.32 -22.72 -2.74
N GLY A 4 -1.61 -21.67 -2.42
CA GLY A 4 -2.16 -20.34 -2.21
C GLY A 4 -2.11 -19.50 -3.48
N PRO A 5 -2.40 -18.20 -3.39
CA PRO A 5 -2.21 -17.27 -4.49
C PRO A 5 -0.74 -17.11 -4.90
N ASP A 6 0.20 -17.21 -3.96
CA ASP A 6 1.65 -17.14 -4.27
C ASP A 6 2.10 -18.38 -5.02
N GLU A 7 2.56 -18.21 -6.27
CA GLU A 7 2.98 -19.30 -7.13
C GLU A 7 4.42 -19.78 -6.88
N TYR A 8 5.19 -19.09 -6.02
CA TYR A 8 6.51 -19.57 -5.61
C TYR A 8 6.44 -20.67 -4.57
N SER A 9 5.29 -20.83 -3.89
CA SER A 9 5.08 -21.78 -2.81
C SER A 9 3.85 -22.66 -3.07
N ASN A 10 4.08 -23.87 -3.56
CA ASN A 10 3.04 -24.84 -3.87
C ASN A 10 3.20 -26.13 -3.04
N GLY A 11 2.08 -26.83 -2.81
CA GLY A 11 2.08 -28.09 -2.07
C GLY A 11 2.37 -27.92 -0.58
N VAL A 12 2.04 -26.77 0.00
CA VAL A 12 2.31 -26.42 1.40
C VAL A 12 1.28 -27.00 2.36
N THR A 13 1.62 -27.03 3.65
CA THR A 13 0.73 -27.47 4.73
C THR A 13 0.18 -26.26 5.46
N ASP A 14 -1.12 -26.25 5.76
CA ASP A 14 -1.80 -25.16 6.46
C ASP A 14 -1.59 -23.79 5.79
N GLY A 15 -1.77 -23.69 4.47
CA GLY A 15 -1.77 -22.42 3.76
C GLY A 15 -2.82 -21.47 4.34
N VAL A 16 -2.37 -20.33 4.91
CA VAL A 16 -3.23 -19.44 5.70
C VAL A 16 -4.38 -18.85 4.89
N PHE A 17 -4.10 -18.42 3.65
CA PHE A 17 -5.14 -17.93 2.74
C PHE A 17 -6.19 -19.02 2.44
N THR A 18 -5.74 -20.21 2.11
CA THR A 18 -6.63 -21.34 1.80
C THR A 18 -7.50 -21.71 3.01
N ASN A 19 -6.91 -21.77 4.20
CA ASN A 19 -7.64 -22.11 5.42
C ASN A 19 -8.62 -21.00 5.82
N ALA A 20 -8.23 -19.73 5.73
CA ALA A 20 -9.14 -18.61 5.96
C ALA A 20 -10.29 -18.58 4.96
N GLY A 21 -10.01 -18.85 3.67
CA GLY A 21 -11.02 -18.96 2.63
C GLY A 21 -12.01 -20.07 2.90
N ALA A 22 -11.55 -21.26 3.28
CA ALA A 22 -12.39 -22.39 3.64
C ALA A 22 -13.26 -22.08 4.88
N ALA A 23 -12.68 -21.51 5.94
CA ALA A 23 -13.44 -21.10 7.12
C ALA A 23 -14.51 -20.06 6.79
N THR A 24 -14.17 -19.06 5.98
CA THR A 24 -15.09 -18.00 5.54
C THR A 24 -16.23 -18.58 4.69
N ALA A 25 -15.91 -19.48 3.77
CA ALA A 25 -16.91 -20.16 2.93
C ALA A 25 -17.90 -20.97 3.77
N LEU A 26 -17.42 -21.77 4.73
CA LEU A 26 -18.28 -22.56 5.63
C LEU A 26 -19.17 -21.67 6.51
N ARG A 27 -18.64 -20.58 7.07
CA ARG A 27 -19.39 -19.62 7.88
C ARG A 27 -20.46 -18.89 7.05
N ASN A 28 -20.14 -18.49 5.82
CA ASN A 28 -21.09 -17.86 4.91
C ASN A 28 -22.17 -18.83 4.45
N ALA A 29 -21.82 -20.09 4.14
CA ALA A 29 -22.78 -21.13 3.79
C ALA A 29 -23.73 -21.44 4.96
N THR A 30 -23.20 -21.52 6.19
CA THR A 30 -24.00 -21.67 7.42
C THR A 30 -25.02 -20.53 7.54
N LYS A 31 -24.57 -19.28 7.41
CA LYS A 31 -25.44 -18.10 7.49
C LYS A 31 -26.48 -18.07 6.37
N ALA A 32 -26.10 -18.43 5.15
CA ALA A 32 -27.03 -18.49 4.03
C ALA A 32 -28.11 -19.58 4.24
N ALA A 33 -27.73 -20.76 4.72
CA ALA A 33 -28.67 -21.82 5.06
C ALA A 33 -29.67 -21.39 6.13
N GLN A 34 -29.20 -20.72 7.19
CA GLN A 34 -30.06 -20.16 8.24
C GLN A 34 -31.08 -19.13 7.69
N ILE A 35 -30.62 -18.23 6.81
CA ILE A 35 -31.52 -17.22 6.18
C ILE A 35 -32.59 -17.89 5.32
N LEU A 36 -32.24 -18.96 4.62
CA LEU A 36 -33.12 -19.68 3.72
C LEU A 36 -33.96 -20.76 4.42
N GLY A 37 -33.78 -20.99 5.71
CA GLY A 37 -34.48 -22.02 6.48
C GLY A 37 -34.03 -23.44 6.18
N TYR A 38 -32.82 -23.63 5.64
CA TYR A 38 -32.25 -24.96 5.43
C TYR A 38 -31.53 -25.49 6.67
N ASN A 39 -31.48 -26.82 6.81
CA ASN A 39 -30.69 -27.46 7.86
C ASN A 39 -29.19 -27.21 7.58
N VAL A 40 -28.48 -26.73 8.60
CA VAL A 40 -27.02 -26.55 8.57
C VAL A 40 -26.36 -27.85 9.02
N PRO A 41 -25.42 -28.43 8.25
CA PRO A 41 -24.60 -29.54 8.72
C PRO A 41 -23.84 -29.15 9.99
N ALA A 42 -23.92 -30.01 11.02
CA ALA A 42 -23.41 -29.69 12.36
C ALA A 42 -21.87 -29.50 12.41
N ASP A 43 -21.16 -30.09 11.46
CA ASP A 43 -19.70 -30.04 11.38
C ASP A 43 -19.14 -28.80 10.70
N TRP A 44 -19.94 -28.05 9.91
CA TRP A 44 -19.43 -26.89 9.18
C TRP A 44 -18.79 -25.84 10.07
N THR A 45 -19.44 -25.49 11.17
CA THR A 45 -18.90 -24.52 12.13
C THR A 45 -17.68 -25.09 12.85
N THR A 46 -17.75 -26.36 13.27
CA THR A 46 -16.62 -27.03 13.93
C THR A 46 -15.38 -27.08 13.03
N ILE A 47 -15.54 -27.44 11.75
CA ILE A 47 -14.45 -27.45 10.78
C ILE A 47 -13.88 -26.03 10.63
N ALA A 48 -14.73 -25.02 10.41
CA ALA A 48 -14.30 -23.64 10.22
C ALA A 48 -13.50 -23.08 11.41
N ASP A 49 -13.86 -23.48 12.63
CA ASP A 49 -13.23 -22.98 13.86
C ASP A 49 -11.93 -23.74 14.22
N HIS A 50 -11.67 -24.90 13.61
CA HIS A 50 -10.48 -25.71 13.85
C HIS A 50 -9.47 -25.69 12.69
N LEU A 51 -9.75 -24.95 11.61
CA LEU A 51 -8.76 -24.73 10.56
C LEU A 51 -7.56 -23.97 11.11
N ARG A 52 -6.38 -24.52 10.92
CA ARG A 52 -5.15 -23.98 11.50
C ARG A 52 -4.71 -22.71 10.77
N MET A 53 -4.46 -21.66 11.54
CA MET A 53 -3.95 -20.39 11.03
C MET A 53 -2.52 -20.18 11.55
N PRO A 54 -1.48 -20.51 10.75
CA PRO A 54 -0.09 -20.31 11.17
C PRO A 54 0.18 -18.86 11.57
N PHE A 55 0.79 -18.66 12.73
CA PHE A 55 1.02 -17.32 13.29
C PHE A 55 2.35 -17.25 14.04
N ASP A 56 3.13 -16.22 13.77
CA ASP A 56 4.33 -15.88 14.51
C ASP A 56 3.98 -14.89 15.62
N SER A 57 3.99 -15.38 16.87
CA SER A 57 3.67 -14.57 18.04
C SER A 57 4.78 -13.58 18.42
N THR A 58 6.01 -13.76 17.94
CA THR A 58 7.12 -12.84 18.19
C THR A 58 7.00 -11.60 17.31
N ASN A 59 6.80 -11.80 16.01
CA ASN A 59 6.66 -10.72 15.05
C ASN A 59 5.20 -10.24 14.92
N GLN A 60 4.25 -10.93 15.52
CA GLN A 60 2.81 -10.63 15.44
C GLN A 60 2.33 -10.57 13.99
N VAL A 61 2.66 -11.63 13.20
CA VAL A 61 2.27 -11.76 11.79
C VAL A 61 1.68 -13.14 11.52
N PHE A 62 0.71 -13.22 10.60
CA PHE A 62 0.29 -14.50 10.05
C PHE A 62 1.38 -15.04 9.12
N LEU A 63 1.68 -16.34 9.22
CA LEU A 63 2.62 -17.01 8.33
C LEU A 63 1.86 -17.58 7.14
N GLN A 64 2.42 -17.47 5.95
CA GLN A 64 1.81 -17.92 4.70
C GLN A 64 1.38 -19.40 4.77
N TYR A 65 2.22 -20.24 5.41
CA TYR A 65 1.95 -21.66 5.68
C TYR A 65 2.75 -22.14 6.90
N ALA A 66 2.47 -23.36 7.35
CA ALA A 66 3.20 -23.96 8.44
C ALA A 66 4.69 -24.13 8.08
N GLY A 67 5.58 -23.46 8.84
CA GLY A 67 7.02 -23.47 8.61
C GLY A 67 7.54 -22.43 7.61
N TYR A 68 6.71 -21.49 7.17
CA TYR A 68 7.17 -20.35 6.37
C TYR A 68 8.25 -19.56 7.10
N SER A 69 9.37 -19.30 6.43
CA SER A 69 10.58 -18.71 7.00
C SER A 69 10.93 -17.31 6.44
N GLY A 70 10.01 -16.66 5.75
CA GLY A 70 10.23 -15.31 5.19
C GLY A 70 10.88 -15.32 3.81
N THR A 71 10.68 -16.37 3.03
CA THR A 71 11.11 -16.43 1.63
C THR A 71 10.33 -15.45 0.76
N LEU A 72 10.92 -15.06 -0.37
CA LEU A 72 10.30 -14.21 -1.37
C LEU A 72 8.99 -14.84 -1.86
N ILE A 73 7.95 -14.01 -2.02
CA ILE A 73 6.66 -14.39 -2.62
C ILE A 73 6.52 -13.71 -3.99
N LYS A 74 5.88 -14.38 -4.94
CA LYS A 74 5.64 -13.82 -6.28
C LYS A 74 4.62 -12.71 -6.28
N GLN A 75 3.54 -12.88 -5.53
CA GLN A 75 2.40 -11.96 -5.45
C GLN A 75 1.69 -12.03 -4.11
N ALA A 76 0.76 -11.09 -3.90
CA ALA A 76 -0.07 -11.01 -2.70
C ALA A 76 -0.72 -12.36 -2.34
N ASP A 77 -0.55 -12.79 -1.11
CA ASP A 77 -1.10 -14.04 -0.53
C ASP A 77 -1.67 -13.75 0.87
N THR A 78 -0.86 -13.77 1.90
CA THR A 78 -1.27 -13.62 3.30
C THR A 78 -1.93 -12.27 3.59
N VAL A 79 -1.56 -11.21 2.90
CA VAL A 79 -2.17 -9.88 3.01
C VAL A 79 -3.64 -9.88 2.60
N LEU A 80 -4.08 -10.84 1.77
CA LEU A 80 -5.49 -11.03 1.43
C LEU A 80 -6.37 -11.39 2.63
N LEU A 81 -5.79 -11.72 3.77
CA LEU A 81 -6.52 -11.82 5.05
C LEU A 81 -7.08 -10.48 5.51
N ILE A 82 -6.38 -9.36 5.18
CA ILE A 82 -6.81 -8.00 5.51
C ILE A 82 -7.94 -7.61 4.55
N TYR A 83 -7.66 -7.62 3.26
CA TYR A 83 -8.63 -7.41 2.20
C TYR A 83 -8.40 -8.45 1.07
N PRO A 84 -9.45 -9.13 0.57
CA PRO A 84 -10.89 -8.92 0.83
C PRO A 84 -11.48 -9.78 1.97
N MET A 85 -10.70 -10.63 2.65
CA MET A 85 -11.26 -11.59 3.59
C MET A 85 -11.77 -10.98 4.90
N GLU A 86 -11.28 -9.79 5.29
CA GLU A 86 -11.59 -9.16 6.56
C GLU A 86 -11.45 -10.16 7.74
N TRP A 87 -10.36 -10.97 7.71
CA TRP A 87 -10.09 -11.94 8.76
C TRP A 87 -9.87 -11.24 10.10
N PRO A 88 -10.47 -11.72 11.19
CA PRO A 88 -10.34 -11.07 12.49
C PRO A 88 -8.87 -10.99 12.95
N MET A 89 -8.37 -9.78 13.11
CA MET A 89 -7.03 -9.48 13.63
C MET A 89 -6.99 -8.09 14.24
N SER A 90 -5.99 -7.83 15.12
CA SER A 90 -5.78 -6.49 15.63
C SER A 90 -5.20 -5.57 14.55
N PRO A 91 -5.39 -4.23 14.66
CA PRO A 91 -4.77 -3.28 13.73
C PRO A 91 -3.23 -3.44 13.65
N GLN A 92 -2.58 -3.75 14.77
CA GLN A 92 -1.14 -3.96 14.81
C GLN A 92 -0.72 -5.22 14.02
N VAL A 93 -1.47 -6.33 14.16
CA VAL A 93 -1.21 -7.55 13.37
C VAL A 93 -1.42 -7.28 11.87
N ALA A 94 -2.44 -6.51 11.52
CA ALA A 94 -2.67 -6.14 10.12
C ALA A 94 -1.50 -5.32 9.55
N ALA A 95 -1.04 -4.29 10.28
CA ALA A 95 0.12 -3.47 9.87
C ALA A 95 1.39 -4.31 9.75
N ASN A 96 1.72 -5.10 10.78
CA ASN A 96 2.89 -5.97 10.73
C ASN A 96 2.82 -6.98 9.58
N THR A 97 1.63 -7.52 9.29
CA THR A 97 1.45 -8.48 8.19
C THR A 97 1.64 -7.81 6.83
N LEU A 98 1.09 -6.60 6.63
CA LEU A 98 1.30 -5.85 5.40
C LEU A 98 2.79 -5.55 5.19
N ASP A 99 3.47 -4.93 6.15
CA ASP A 99 4.89 -4.60 6.06
C ASP A 99 5.75 -5.83 5.78
N TYR A 100 5.50 -6.91 6.53
CA TYR A 100 6.26 -8.14 6.41
C TYR A 100 6.20 -8.74 5.00
N TYR A 101 5.01 -8.79 4.38
CA TYR A 101 4.85 -9.38 3.06
C TYR A 101 5.10 -8.40 1.92
N ALA A 102 4.82 -7.11 2.07
CA ALA A 102 5.15 -6.11 1.07
C ALA A 102 6.68 -6.02 0.86
N GLU A 103 7.47 -6.11 1.95
CA GLU A 103 8.93 -6.17 1.87
C GLU A 103 9.46 -7.44 1.16
N ARG A 104 8.70 -8.53 1.22
CA ARG A 104 9.05 -9.85 0.65
C ARG A 104 8.36 -10.17 -0.65
N THR A 105 7.55 -9.28 -1.17
CA THR A 105 6.95 -9.43 -2.50
C THR A 105 8.00 -9.17 -3.56
N ASP A 106 8.09 -10.08 -4.55
CA ASP A 106 9.01 -9.94 -5.66
C ASP A 106 8.77 -8.60 -6.37
N PRO A 107 9.76 -7.70 -6.37
CA PRO A 107 9.62 -6.41 -7.04
C PRO A 107 9.43 -6.53 -8.56
N ASP A 108 9.77 -7.67 -9.16
CA ASP A 108 9.54 -8.00 -10.56
C ASP A 108 8.28 -8.85 -10.77
N GLY A 109 7.47 -9.00 -9.74
CA GLY A 109 6.21 -9.73 -9.75
C GLY A 109 5.13 -9.10 -10.64
N PRO A 110 4.03 -9.85 -10.87
CA PRO A 110 2.94 -9.41 -11.74
C PRO A 110 2.06 -8.32 -11.09
N ALA A 111 1.22 -7.68 -11.93
CA ALA A 111 0.26 -6.64 -11.53
C ALA A 111 -0.88 -7.16 -10.63
N MET A 112 -0.55 -7.88 -9.57
CA MET A 112 -1.52 -8.52 -8.67
C MET A 112 -1.34 -8.15 -7.19
N SER A 113 -0.31 -7.38 -6.83
CA SER A 113 0.05 -7.17 -5.43
C SER A 113 -0.13 -5.73 -4.97
N ASP A 114 0.47 -4.76 -5.66
CA ASP A 114 0.51 -3.39 -5.17
C ASP A 114 -0.89 -2.75 -5.02
N ALA A 115 -1.86 -3.16 -5.84
CA ALA A 115 -3.25 -2.72 -5.66
C ALA A 115 -3.86 -3.23 -4.34
N ILE A 116 -3.56 -4.46 -3.93
CA ILE A 116 -4.00 -5.01 -2.65
C ILE A 116 -3.27 -4.31 -1.50
N HIS A 117 -1.94 -4.13 -1.62
CA HIS A 117 -1.17 -3.37 -0.63
C HIS A 117 -1.72 -1.95 -0.44
N ALA A 118 -2.16 -1.28 -1.53
CA ALA A 118 -2.79 0.03 -1.45
C ALA A 118 -4.13 0.00 -0.69
N VAL A 119 -4.98 -1.02 -0.93
CA VAL A 119 -6.25 -1.17 -0.20
C VAL A 119 -5.99 -1.46 1.28
N ASP A 120 -5.04 -2.33 1.59
CA ASP A 120 -4.67 -2.71 2.95
C ASP A 120 -4.06 -1.54 3.72
N SER A 121 -3.10 -0.82 3.12
CA SER A 121 -2.49 0.39 3.68
C SER A 121 -3.55 1.46 3.98
N ALA A 122 -4.50 1.68 3.05
CA ALA A 122 -5.63 2.59 3.26
C ALA A 122 -6.52 2.14 4.42
N GLN A 123 -6.81 0.85 4.54
CA GLN A 123 -7.65 0.30 5.61
C GLN A 123 -6.98 0.43 6.97
N ILE A 124 -5.71 0.07 7.07
CA ILE A 124 -4.90 0.13 8.28
C ILE A 124 -4.71 1.59 8.71
N GLY A 125 -4.53 2.50 7.74
CA GLY A 125 -4.28 3.91 7.99
C GLY A 125 -2.86 4.13 8.52
N GLU A 126 -1.88 3.47 7.92
CA GLU A 126 -0.47 3.66 8.25
C GLU A 126 -0.05 5.12 8.18
N PRO A 127 0.75 5.60 9.16
CA PRO A 127 1.27 6.96 9.15
C PRO A 127 2.17 7.20 7.94
N GLY A 128 1.74 8.05 7.00
CA GLY A 128 2.53 8.39 5.82
C GLY A 128 1.70 8.39 4.54
N CYS A 129 2.35 8.10 3.43
CA CYS A 129 1.80 8.18 2.09
C CYS A 129 1.92 6.87 1.30
N ALA A 130 2.27 5.76 1.93
CA ALA A 130 2.51 4.47 1.29
C ALA A 130 1.31 3.99 0.45
N THR A 131 0.08 4.33 0.85
CA THR A 131 -1.12 4.07 0.04
C THR A 131 -1.00 4.63 -1.38
N TYR A 132 -0.44 5.84 -1.55
CA TYR A 132 -0.23 6.42 -2.87
C TYR A 132 0.91 5.72 -3.61
N THR A 133 2.01 5.43 -2.94
CA THR A 133 3.13 4.69 -3.53
C THR A 133 2.67 3.34 -4.09
N TYR A 134 1.89 2.57 -3.32
CA TYR A 134 1.32 1.31 -3.81
C TYR A 134 0.31 1.52 -4.94
N LEU A 135 -0.52 2.57 -4.88
CA LEU A 135 -1.45 2.92 -5.96
C LEU A 135 -0.69 3.18 -7.26
N ASP A 136 0.35 4.00 -7.23
CA ASP A 136 1.16 4.35 -8.39
C ASP A 136 1.89 3.12 -8.95
N ARG A 137 2.50 2.32 -8.10
CA ARG A 137 3.14 1.05 -8.46
C ARG A 137 2.17 0.02 -9.03
N SER A 138 0.88 0.12 -8.71
CA SER A 138 -0.12 -0.82 -9.23
C SER A 138 -0.50 -0.56 -10.69
N ILE A 139 -0.15 0.60 -11.25
CA ILE A 139 -0.53 1.01 -12.61
C ILE A 139 0.67 1.39 -13.49
N GLU A 140 1.53 2.32 -13.06
CA GLU A 140 2.58 2.91 -13.88
C GLU A 140 3.51 1.88 -14.54
N PRO A 141 3.98 0.82 -13.85
CA PRO A 141 4.84 -0.19 -14.47
C PRO A 141 4.14 -1.08 -15.49
N PHE A 142 2.82 -1.10 -15.52
CA PHE A 142 2.02 -2.12 -16.22
C PHE A 142 1.18 -1.59 -17.37
N VAL A 143 0.92 -0.29 -17.40
CA VAL A 143 0.11 0.33 -18.48
C VAL A 143 0.98 0.73 -19.65
N ARG A 144 0.49 0.51 -20.87
CA ARG A 144 1.23 0.70 -22.11
C ARG A 144 0.49 1.58 -23.08
N ASP A 145 1.26 2.46 -23.71
CA ASP A 145 0.82 3.25 -24.86
C ASP A 145 0.63 2.38 -26.13
N PRO A 146 -0.17 2.83 -27.10
CA PRO A 146 -0.98 4.06 -27.08
C PRO A 146 -2.40 3.88 -26.52
N PHE A 147 -2.80 2.67 -26.15
CA PHE A 147 -4.19 2.35 -25.78
C PHE A 147 -4.42 2.18 -24.28
N ALA A 148 -3.45 2.57 -23.44
CA ALA A 148 -3.47 2.33 -22.00
C ALA A 148 -3.72 0.85 -21.68
N GLN A 149 -3.11 -0.05 -22.44
CA GLN A 149 -3.26 -1.48 -22.33
C GLN A 149 -2.60 -1.98 -21.04
N PHE A 150 -3.37 -2.64 -20.19
CA PHE A 150 -2.87 -3.14 -18.92
C PHE A 150 -2.18 -4.50 -19.13
N ALA A 151 -0.90 -4.60 -18.75
CA ALA A 151 -0.12 -5.83 -18.87
C ALA A 151 0.03 -6.53 -17.51
N GLU A 152 0.26 -7.84 -17.54
CA GLU A 152 0.63 -8.60 -16.34
C GLU A 152 2.05 -8.27 -15.88
N ALA A 153 3.00 -8.19 -16.82
CA ALA A 153 4.41 -7.97 -16.52
C ALA A 153 4.82 -6.49 -16.53
N ARG A 154 5.85 -6.18 -15.75
CA ARG A 154 6.35 -4.81 -15.52
C ARG A 154 7.10 -4.20 -16.71
N GLY A 155 7.32 -2.88 -16.60
CA GLY A 155 7.70 -1.95 -17.62
C GLY A 155 9.07 -2.12 -18.30
N ASP A 156 10.09 -2.66 -17.67
CA ASP A 156 11.38 -2.92 -18.30
C ASP A 156 11.29 -3.96 -19.44
N LYS A 157 10.28 -4.82 -19.37
CA LYS A 157 9.87 -5.72 -20.44
C LYS A 157 8.69 -5.16 -21.24
N ALA A 158 7.96 -4.19 -20.70
CA ALA A 158 6.86 -3.52 -21.36
C ALA A 158 7.37 -2.64 -22.51
N GLY A 159 6.83 -2.82 -23.72
CA GLY A 159 7.23 -2.05 -24.89
C GLY A 159 8.58 -2.43 -25.51
N SER A 160 9.28 -3.45 -24.99
CA SER A 160 10.43 -4.02 -25.70
C SER A 160 9.99 -4.71 -27.00
N GLN A 161 10.92 -4.86 -27.95
CA GLN A 161 10.65 -5.62 -29.19
C GLN A 161 10.58 -7.14 -28.94
N ASP A 162 10.82 -7.58 -27.72
CA ASP A 162 10.64 -8.98 -27.33
C ASP A 162 9.14 -9.32 -27.40
N PRO A 163 8.72 -10.30 -28.21
CA PRO A 163 7.33 -10.73 -28.28
C PRO A 163 6.75 -11.21 -26.94
N LEU A 164 7.63 -11.57 -26.00
CA LEU A 164 7.28 -12.00 -24.66
C LEU A 164 7.32 -10.83 -23.65
N ALA A 165 7.75 -9.65 -24.09
CA ALA A 165 7.83 -8.49 -23.21
C ALA A 165 6.44 -8.09 -22.73
N GLY A 166 6.26 -8.19 -21.44
CA GLY A 166 4.99 -7.92 -20.82
C GLY A 166 3.90 -8.96 -21.12
N SER A 167 4.30 -10.10 -21.64
CA SER A 167 3.51 -11.32 -21.68
C SER A 167 3.43 -11.92 -20.25
N PRO A 168 2.51 -12.82 -19.91
CA PRO A 168 1.68 -13.52 -20.89
C PRO A 168 0.36 -12.86 -21.25
N ALA A 169 -0.14 -11.90 -20.45
CA ALA A 169 -1.48 -11.40 -20.71
C ALA A 169 -1.51 -9.90 -21.03
N TYR A 170 -2.06 -9.57 -22.19
CA TYR A 170 -2.55 -8.24 -22.53
C TYR A 170 -3.98 -8.09 -22.01
N ASP A 171 -4.37 -6.83 -21.66
CA ASP A 171 -5.65 -6.53 -21.03
C ASP A 171 -5.84 -7.35 -19.74
N PHE A 172 -4.83 -7.27 -18.86
CA PHE A 172 -4.78 -8.04 -17.63
C PHE A 172 -5.83 -7.57 -16.63
N LEU A 173 -6.99 -8.23 -16.66
CA LEU A 173 -8.16 -7.83 -15.88
C LEU A 173 -7.93 -7.85 -14.37
N THR A 174 -7.08 -8.74 -13.86
CA THR A 174 -6.74 -8.79 -12.43
C THR A 174 -6.07 -7.49 -11.98
N GLY A 175 -5.09 -7.00 -12.74
CA GLY A 175 -4.41 -5.73 -12.44
C GLY A 175 -5.34 -4.54 -12.59
N ALA A 176 -6.07 -4.44 -13.71
CA ALA A 176 -7.02 -3.36 -13.96
C ALA A 176 -8.15 -3.33 -12.90
N GLY A 177 -8.68 -4.50 -12.53
CA GLY A 177 -9.68 -4.64 -11.47
C GLY A 177 -9.12 -4.28 -10.10
N GLY A 178 -7.91 -4.72 -9.78
CA GLY A 178 -7.21 -4.37 -8.55
C GLY A 178 -7.00 -2.86 -8.41
N PHE A 179 -6.49 -2.22 -9.47
CA PHE A 179 -6.32 -0.76 -9.50
C PHE A 179 -7.63 -0.01 -9.22
N THR A 180 -8.74 -0.40 -9.84
CA THR A 180 -10.05 0.24 -9.56
C THR A 180 -10.53 -0.01 -8.14
N GLN A 181 -10.17 -1.14 -7.52
CA GLN A 181 -10.52 -1.44 -6.14
C GLN A 181 -9.81 -0.53 -5.14
N VAL A 182 -8.64 0.02 -5.46
CA VAL A 182 -7.98 1.02 -4.60
C VAL A 182 -8.91 2.21 -4.36
N PHE A 183 -9.60 2.69 -5.39
CA PHE A 183 -10.55 3.80 -5.26
C PHE A 183 -11.85 3.37 -4.57
N THR A 184 -12.42 2.23 -5.01
CA THR A 184 -13.75 1.81 -4.55
C THR A 184 -13.74 1.21 -3.15
N TYR A 185 -12.68 0.51 -2.74
CA TYR A 185 -12.59 -0.18 -1.44
C TYR A 185 -11.46 0.35 -0.55
N GLY A 186 -10.35 0.82 -1.14
CA GLY A 186 -9.24 1.40 -0.41
C GLY A 186 -9.56 2.80 0.10
N LEU A 187 -9.61 3.78 -0.79
CA LEU A 187 -9.76 5.19 -0.41
C LEU A 187 -11.10 5.51 0.25
N THR A 188 -12.19 4.83 -0.13
CA THR A 188 -13.50 5.01 0.53
C THR A 188 -13.61 4.24 1.83
N GLY A 189 -12.81 3.19 2.03
CA GLY A 189 -13.01 2.20 3.08
C GLY A 189 -14.32 1.43 2.95
N PHE A 190 -14.94 1.44 1.76
CA PHE A 190 -16.26 0.82 1.52
C PHE A 190 -16.24 -0.68 1.80
N ARG A 191 -17.22 -1.13 2.58
CA ARG A 191 -17.46 -2.57 2.80
C ARG A 191 -18.96 -2.85 2.76
N TRP A 192 -19.30 -3.98 2.15
CA TRP A 192 -20.67 -4.47 2.10
C TRP A 192 -21.10 -4.98 3.47
N ARG A 193 -22.23 -4.49 3.97
CA ARG A 193 -22.86 -4.98 5.18
C ARG A 193 -24.34 -5.26 4.92
N ALA A 194 -24.91 -6.14 5.72
CA ALA A 194 -26.31 -6.54 5.53
C ALA A 194 -27.29 -5.38 5.80
N ASP A 195 -26.94 -4.48 6.68
CA ASP A 195 -27.84 -3.45 7.25
C ASP A 195 -27.42 -2.00 6.95
N ALA A 196 -26.20 -1.78 6.47
CA ALA A 196 -25.67 -0.46 6.16
C ALA A 196 -24.57 -0.53 5.10
N VAL A 197 -24.29 0.60 4.46
CA VAL A 197 -23.03 0.84 3.77
C VAL A 197 -21.98 1.21 4.82
N TYR A 198 -20.85 0.51 4.88
CA TYR A 198 -19.74 0.92 5.73
C TYR A 198 -18.76 1.77 4.94
N LEU A 199 -18.32 2.88 5.52
CA LEU A 199 -17.34 3.80 4.94
C LEU A 199 -16.34 4.25 6.02
N ASP A 200 -15.07 4.26 5.65
CA ASP A 200 -13.96 4.80 6.46
C ASP A 200 -12.93 5.47 5.55
N PRO A 201 -13.29 6.61 4.93
CA PRO A 201 -12.53 7.20 3.86
C PRO A 201 -11.20 7.78 4.31
N MET A 202 -10.19 7.67 3.45
CA MET A 202 -8.90 8.32 3.57
C MET A 202 -8.50 8.97 2.25
N LEU A 203 -7.60 9.96 2.30
CA LEU A 203 -7.07 10.62 1.12
C LEU A 203 -5.57 10.88 1.28
N PRO A 204 -4.71 10.33 0.42
CA PRO A 204 -3.30 10.68 0.39
C PRO A 204 -3.12 12.12 -0.15
N PRO A 205 -2.09 12.87 0.28
CA PRO A 205 -1.88 14.27 -0.09
C PRO A 205 -1.65 14.48 -1.59
N GLN A 206 -1.14 13.49 -2.29
CA GLN A 206 -0.93 13.52 -3.74
C GLN A 206 -2.26 13.63 -4.52
N LEU A 207 -3.36 13.15 -3.94
CA LEU A 207 -4.71 13.30 -4.50
C LEU A 207 -5.46 14.51 -3.92
N SER A 208 -4.75 15.62 -3.69
CA SER A 208 -5.28 16.82 -3.04
C SER A 208 -6.51 17.45 -3.72
N GLY A 209 -6.75 17.16 -5.00
CA GLY A 209 -7.95 17.53 -5.73
C GLY A 209 -9.20 16.78 -5.30
N GLY A 210 -9.06 15.76 -4.48
CA GLY A 210 -10.14 14.87 -4.06
C GLY A 210 -10.43 13.76 -5.07
N VAL A 211 -11.26 12.81 -4.63
CA VAL A 211 -11.70 11.66 -5.44
C VAL A 211 -13.21 11.55 -5.37
N THR A 212 -13.86 11.37 -6.52
CA THR A 212 -15.32 11.20 -6.59
C THR A 212 -15.67 9.86 -7.22
N LEU A 213 -16.44 9.06 -6.51
CA LEU A 213 -17.07 7.86 -7.03
C LEU A 213 -18.57 8.13 -7.19
N SER A 214 -19.04 8.02 -8.41
CA SER A 214 -20.44 8.28 -8.74
C SER A 214 -21.17 6.99 -9.10
N GLY A 215 -22.48 6.95 -8.78
CA GLY A 215 -23.34 5.85 -9.19
C GLY A 215 -23.10 4.55 -8.43
N LEU A 216 -22.65 4.60 -7.18
CA LEU A 216 -22.59 3.43 -6.34
C LEU A 216 -24.01 2.94 -5.99
N HIS A 217 -24.19 1.62 -5.93
CA HIS A 217 -25.49 1.01 -5.67
C HIS A 217 -25.46 0.12 -4.44
N TRP A 218 -26.48 0.19 -3.60
CA TRP A 218 -26.71 -0.71 -2.48
C TRP A 218 -28.20 -0.88 -2.18
N LYS A 219 -28.73 -2.09 -2.33
CA LYS A 219 -30.12 -2.45 -2.01
C LYS A 219 -31.17 -1.45 -2.55
N GLY A 220 -31.10 -1.17 -3.85
CA GLY A 220 -32.04 -0.26 -4.52
C GLY A 220 -31.75 1.24 -4.30
N ARG A 221 -30.68 1.60 -3.64
CA ARG A 221 -30.22 2.98 -3.45
C ARG A 221 -29.07 3.27 -4.40
N SER A 222 -29.06 4.48 -4.98
CA SER A 222 -27.92 5.02 -5.74
C SER A 222 -27.34 6.22 -5.00
N PHE A 223 -26.01 6.26 -4.86
CA PHE A 223 -25.33 7.31 -4.11
C PHE A 223 -23.93 7.58 -4.67
N ASP A 224 -23.43 8.78 -4.39
CA ASP A 224 -22.09 9.20 -4.71
C ASP A 224 -21.28 9.42 -3.44
N VAL A 225 -19.96 9.22 -3.54
CA VAL A 225 -19.00 9.50 -2.49
C VAL A 225 -17.94 10.46 -3.04
N HIS A 226 -17.84 11.65 -2.47
CA HIS A 226 -16.77 12.62 -2.76
C HIS A 226 -15.82 12.71 -1.57
N ILE A 227 -14.60 12.27 -1.75
CA ILE A 227 -13.53 12.28 -0.72
C ILE A 227 -12.75 13.57 -0.91
N GLY A 228 -12.93 14.53 0.00
CA GLY A 228 -12.14 15.76 0.04
C GLY A 228 -11.04 15.70 1.10
N ALA A 229 -10.22 16.75 1.17
CA ALA A 229 -9.00 16.78 2.00
C ALA A 229 -9.23 16.54 3.50
N SER A 230 -10.36 16.95 4.05
CA SER A 230 -10.71 16.78 5.48
C SER A 230 -12.09 16.19 5.70
N THR A 231 -12.92 16.20 4.67
CA THR A 231 -14.34 15.83 4.75
C THR A 231 -14.75 15.07 3.52
N THR A 232 -15.39 13.94 3.73
CA THR A 232 -16.02 13.14 2.68
C THR A 232 -17.52 13.38 2.71
N THR A 233 -18.10 13.64 1.53
CA THR A 233 -19.54 13.85 1.36
C THR A 233 -20.14 12.63 0.67
N VAL A 234 -21.15 12.03 1.30
CA VAL A 234 -21.96 10.95 0.73
C VAL A 234 -23.31 11.53 0.34
N THR A 235 -23.67 11.46 -0.94
CA THR A 235 -24.92 12.03 -1.47
C THR A 235 -25.84 10.94 -1.98
N LEU A 236 -27.02 10.80 -1.39
CA LEU A 236 -28.05 9.87 -1.86
C LEU A 236 -28.72 10.46 -3.11
N ARG A 237 -28.61 9.76 -4.23
CA ARG A 237 -29.19 10.19 -5.52
C ARG A 237 -30.61 9.68 -5.73
N SER A 238 -30.86 8.43 -5.35
CA SER A 238 -32.19 7.82 -5.48
C SER A 238 -32.34 6.63 -4.52
N GLY A 239 -33.60 6.24 -4.31
CA GLY A 239 -33.98 5.14 -3.43
C GLY A 239 -34.38 5.61 -2.03
N ASP A 240 -34.67 4.65 -1.16
CA ASP A 240 -35.01 4.88 0.24
C ASP A 240 -33.83 5.44 1.04
N ALA A 241 -34.08 5.85 2.27
CA ALA A 241 -33.06 6.33 3.19
C ALA A 241 -31.87 5.37 3.27
N LEU A 242 -30.64 5.90 3.18
CA LEU A 242 -29.37 5.15 3.14
C LEU A 242 -28.72 5.13 4.52
N PRO A 243 -28.66 3.99 5.21
CA PRO A 243 -27.88 3.87 6.43
C PRO A 243 -26.39 3.79 6.08
N VAL A 244 -25.59 4.70 6.65
CA VAL A 244 -24.12 4.76 6.51
C VAL A 244 -23.49 4.51 7.87
N ARG A 245 -22.68 3.48 7.97
CA ARG A 245 -21.89 3.13 9.16
C ARG A 245 -20.44 3.59 8.96
N THR A 246 -19.87 4.18 9.98
CA THR A 246 -18.48 4.61 10.06
C THR A 246 -17.89 4.14 11.39
N PRO A 247 -16.56 4.26 11.64
CA PRO A 247 -16.01 4.06 12.98
C PRO A 247 -16.70 4.90 14.07
N GLY A 248 -17.24 6.08 13.71
CA GLY A 248 -17.98 6.97 14.61
C GLY A 248 -19.46 6.62 14.82
N GLY A 249 -19.95 5.48 14.28
CA GLY A 249 -21.32 5.03 14.42
C GLY A 249 -22.12 5.06 13.12
N THR A 250 -23.42 4.76 13.21
CA THR A 250 -24.35 4.72 12.07
C THR A 250 -25.20 5.97 11.99
N ARG A 251 -25.30 6.58 10.81
CA ARG A 251 -26.19 7.69 10.48
C ARG A 251 -26.97 7.38 9.22
N THR A 252 -28.14 7.96 9.07
CA THR A 252 -29.04 7.71 7.92
C THR A 252 -29.14 8.96 7.06
N ILE A 253 -28.97 8.81 5.76
CA ILE A 253 -29.16 9.87 4.77
C ILE A 253 -30.59 9.77 4.25
N GLY A 254 -31.39 10.84 4.39
CA GLY A 254 -32.71 10.93 3.80
C GLY A 254 -32.69 11.14 2.30
N ALA A 255 -33.84 11.02 1.66
CA ALA A 255 -33.98 11.21 0.21
C ALA A 255 -33.40 12.58 -0.23
N ALA A 256 -32.70 12.61 -1.35
CA ALA A 256 -32.06 13.78 -1.94
C ALA A 256 -31.22 14.63 -0.96
N SER A 257 -30.60 13.97 0.02
CA SER A 257 -29.77 14.60 1.05
C SER A 257 -28.32 14.09 1.00
N SER A 258 -27.45 14.75 1.75
CA SER A 258 -26.04 14.38 1.88
C SER A 258 -25.64 14.24 3.35
N LEU A 259 -24.59 13.46 3.58
CA LEU A 259 -23.95 13.28 4.87
C LEU A 259 -22.47 13.61 4.74
N SER A 260 -21.97 14.44 5.65
CA SER A 260 -20.53 14.70 5.77
C SER A 260 -19.95 13.82 6.87
N ILE A 261 -18.83 13.14 6.54
CA ILE A 261 -18.04 12.32 7.46
C ILE A 261 -16.57 12.75 7.40
N PRO A 262 -15.77 12.55 8.45
CA PRO A 262 -14.34 12.86 8.40
C PRO A 262 -13.61 12.05 7.33
N THR A 263 -12.63 12.66 6.67
CA THR A 263 -11.62 11.96 5.86
C THR A 263 -10.38 11.72 6.71
N ARG A 264 -9.92 10.48 6.80
CA ARG A 264 -8.67 10.15 7.48
C ARG A 264 -7.48 10.71 6.70
N ARG A 265 -6.48 11.21 7.42
CA ARG A 265 -5.25 11.80 6.87
C ARG A 265 -4.04 11.21 7.60
N PRO A 266 -3.60 10.00 7.23
CA PRO A 266 -2.43 9.35 7.83
C PRO A 266 -1.13 10.13 7.65
N ASP A 267 -1.03 10.89 6.56
CA ASP A 267 0.09 11.80 6.28
C ASP A 267 0.26 12.89 7.34
N LEU A 268 -0.81 13.29 8.02
CA LEU A 268 -0.80 14.31 9.07
C LEU A 268 -0.50 13.75 10.46
N THR A 269 -0.28 12.45 10.62
CA THR A 269 0.15 11.88 11.90
C THR A 269 1.44 12.55 12.36
N PRO A 270 1.51 13.06 13.62
CA PRO A 270 2.67 13.79 14.10
C PRO A 270 3.99 13.00 13.95
N THR A 271 5.04 13.67 13.50
CA THR A 271 6.38 13.10 13.33
C THR A 271 7.46 14.17 13.45
N THR A 272 8.67 13.77 13.85
CA THR A 272 9.88 14.58 13.76
C THR A 272 10.55 14.51 12.39
N ASN A 273 10.18 13.50 11.58
CA ASN A 273 10.64 13.37 10.18
C ASN A 273 9.88 14.37 9.30
N VAL A 274 10.51 15.49 8.94
CA VAL A 274 9.90 16.51 8.06
C VAL A 274 10.04 16.20 6.58
N ALA A 275 10.71 15.12 6.20
CA ALA A 275 10.76 14.61 4.83
C ALA A 275 9.51 13.76 4.49
N ARG A 276 8.82 13.20 5.49
CA ARG A 276 7.69 12.31 5.26
C ARG A 276 6.60 12.97 4.41
N CYS A 277 6.21 12.30 3.33
CA CYS A 277 5.22 12.75 2.33
C CYS A 277 5.58 14.06 1.61
N LYS A 278 6.85 14.41 1.56
CA LYS A 278 7.32 15.58 0.81
C LYS A 278 7.59 15.22 -0.65
N PRO A 279 7.46 16.22 -1.56
CA PRO A 279 7.87 16.00 -2.94
C PRO A 279 9.32 15.53 -3.03
N ALA A 280 9.53 14.43 -3.73
CA ALA A 280 10.84 13.87 -4.00
C ALA A 280 11.04 13.72 -5.52
N THR A 281 12.29 13.89 -5.96
CA THR A 281 12.70 13.69 -7.35
C THR A 281 14.02 12.95 -7.41
N ALA A 282 14.26 12.20 -8.46
CA ALA A 282 15.48 11.46 -8.64
C ALA A 282 16.12 11.71 -10.02
N THR A 283 17.42 11.44 -10.15
CA THR A 283 18.12 11.54 -11.44
C THR A 283 17.73 10.44 -12.41
N SER A 284 17.32 9.31 -11.89
CA SER A 284 16.73 8.19 -12.61
C SER A 284 15.95 7.29 -11.65
N GLU A 285 15.04 6.48 -12.20
CA GLU A 285 14.20 5.58 -11.43
C GLU A 285 14.09 4.25 -12.15
N GLU A 286 14.12 3.18 -11.40
CA GLU A 286 13.69 1.89 -11.89
C GLU A 286 12.17 1.86 -11.90
N SER A 287 11.58 1.25 -12.92
CA SER A 287 10.12 1.14 -13.02
C SER A 287 9.50 0.53 -11.75
N GLY A 288 8.54 1.24 -11.16
CA GLY A 288 7.89 0.85 -9.89
C GLY A 288 8.72 1.12 -8.63
N MET A 289 9.86 1.82 -8.73
CA MET A 289 10.71 2.20 -7.59
C MET A 289 10.99 3.70 -7.63
N TYR A 290 9.93 4.46 -7.41
CA TYR A 290 9.87 5.90 -7.59
C TYR A 290 10.40 6.68 -6.40
N ALA A 291 10.78 7.94 -6.62
CA ALA A 291 11.40 8.78 -5.61
C ALA A 291 10.55 8.97 -4.35
N GLU A 292 9.23 9.08 -4.50
CA GLU A 292 8.31 9.25 -3.38
C GLU A 292 8.28 8.06 -2.41
N ALA A 293 8.61 6.86 -2.88
CA ALA A 293 8.72 5.68 -2.02
C ALA A 293 9.76 5.83 -0.91
N ALA A 294 10.78 6.66 -1.15
CA ALA A 294 11.82 6.90 -0.15
C ALA A 294 11.43 7.93 0.93
N VAL A 295 10.22 8.47 0.90
CA VAL A 295 9.71 9.44 1.87
C VAL A 295 8.25 9.20 2.25
N ASP A 296 7.71 8.02 1.95
CA ASP A 296 6.30 7.71 2.14
C ASP A 296 5.95 7.21 3.55
N GLY A 297 6.96 6.92 4.37
CA GLY A 297 6.82 6.46 5.75
C GLY A 297 6.77 4.93 5.88
N SER A 298 6.86 4.17 4.78
CA SER A 298 6.92 2.71 4.79
C SER A 298 8.35 2.22 4.56
N LYS A 299 8.73 1.16 5.27
CA LYS A 299 10.01 0.46 5.05
C LYS A 299 9.91 -0.64 4.00
N ALA A 300 8.70 -0.95 3.59
CA ALA A 300 8.42 -1.99 2.61
C ALA A 300 8.49 -1.50 1.16
N THR A 301 8.47 -0.19 0.95
CA THR A 301 8.66 0.47 -0.35
C THR A 301 10.10 0.95 -0.52
N MET A 302 10.50 1.30 -1.74
CA MET A 302 11.84 1.84 -2.00
C MET A 302 11.89 2.66 -3.29
N TRP A 303 12.81 3.61 -3.33
CA TRP A 303 13.36 4.14 -4.56
C TRP A 303 14.62 3.38 -4.95
N ALA A 304 14.78 3.12 -6.25
CA ALA A 304 16.04 2.64 -6.82
C ALA A 304 16.32 3.40 -8.12
N PRO A 305 17.60 3.75 -8.40
CA PRO A 305 17.97 4.31 -9.70
C PRO A 305 17.82 3.26 -10.80
N ALA A 306 17.69 3.73 -12.04
CA ALA A 306 17.61 2.84 -13.20
C ALA A 306 18.76 1.83 -13.20
N PRO A 307 18.55 0.55 -13.55
CA PRO A 307 19.56 -0.51 -13.43
C PRO A 307 20.87 -0.22 -14.18
N THR A 308 20.82 0.60 -15.23
CA THR A 308 21.99 0.96 -16.04
C THR A 308 22.72 2.22 -15.57
N ALA A 309 22.21 2.90 -14.53
CA ALA A 309 22.72 4.23 -14.15
C ALA A 309 24.00 4.18 -13.31
N GLY A 310 24.37 3.02 -12.73
CA GLY A 310 25.55 2.90 -11.85
C GLY A 310 25.47 3.71 -10.56
N GLY A 311 24.31 4.32 -10.28
CA GLY A 311 24.02 5.15 -9.13
C GLY A 311 23.05 6.27 -9.47
N GLY A 312 22.84 7.19 -8.52
CA GLY A 312 21.93 8.31 -8.71
C GLY A 312 21.86 9.25 -7.53
N SER A 313 20.97 10.21 -7.61
CA SER A 313 20.64 11.10 -6.49
C SER A 313 19.13 11.24 -6.35
N LEU A 314 18.70 11.22 -5.10
CA LEU A 314 17.34 11.51 -4.65
C LEU A 314 17.34 12.88 -3.97
N THR A 315 16.42 13.75 -4.36
CA THR A 315 16.27 15.10 -3.78
C THR A 315 14.85 15.24 -3.20
N VAL A 316 14.78 15.65 -1.94
CA VAL A 316 13.52 15.93 -1.21
C VAL A 316 13.39 17.43 -1.02
N ASP A 317 12.25 18.04 -1.42
CA ASP A 317 11.87 19.41 -1.09
C ASP A 317 11.03 19.42 0.21
N LEU A 318 11.60 19.89 1.30
CA LEU A 318 10.92 20.01 2.59
C LEU A 318 9.77 21.07 2.57
N GLY A 319 9.62 21.79 1.46
CA GLY A 319 8.60 22.81 1.24
C GLY A 319 8.95 24.19 1.83
N ALA A 320 9.76 24.24 2.87
CA ALA A 320 10.19 25.47 3.52
C ALA A 320 11.57 25.32 4.15
N ARG A 321 12.24 26.45 4.38
CA ARG A 321 13.47 26.48 5.16
C ARG A 321 13.22 25.94 6.57
N THR A 322 13.91 24.87 6.92
CA THR A 322 13.74 24.13 8.17
C THR A 322 15.09 23.94 8.85
N LYS A 323 15.12 24.08 10.18
CA LYS A 323 16.30 23.75 10.97
C LYS A 323 16.29 22.24 11.24
N LEU A 324 17.27 21.53 10.72
CA LEU A 324 17.44 20.11 10.88
C LEU A 324 18.45 19.80 11.96
N SER A 325 18.13 18.88 12.84
CA SER A 325 19.06 18.31 13.83
C SER A 325 19.69 17.01 13.35
N GLY A 326 19.24 16.44 12.24
CA GLY A 326 19.76 15.18 11.72
C GLY A 326 19.16 14.79 10.39
N ALA A 327 19.74 13.74 9.81
CA ALA A 327 19.19 13.00 8.67
C ALA A 327 19.62 11.54 8.76
N ALA A 328 18.73 10.63 8.40
CA ALA A 328 19.00 9.20 8.33
C ALA A 328 18.54 8.65 6.98
N VAL A 329 19.19 7.60 6.51
CA VAL A 329 18.84 6.89 5.29
C VAL A 329 18.75 5.40 5.62
N GLN A 330 17.59 4.82 5.36
CA GLN A 330 17.38 3.38 5.42
C GLN A 330 17.61 2.80 4.03
N TRP A 331 18.65 2.01 3.90
CA TRP A 331 19.03 1.36 2.66
C TRP A 331 18.26 0.05 2.49
N THR A 332 18.20 -0.44 1.25
CA THR A 332 17.86 -1.83 0.97
C THR A 332 18.97 -2.76 1.48
N ASP A 333 18.77 -4.07 1.42
CA ASP A 333 19.77 -5.07 1.87
C ASP A 333 21.09 -4.98 1.10
N ASN A 334 21.04 -4.47 -0.14
CA ASN A 334 22.22 -4.20 -0.96
C ASN A 334 22.66 -2.76 -0.73
N LEU A 335 23.76 -2.58 -0.02
CA LEU A 335 24.29 -1.27 0.30
C LEU A 335 24.99 -0.61 -0.91
N PRO A 336 24.96 0.73 -1.03
CA PRO A 336 25.73 1.44 -2.03
C PRO A 336 27.24 1.33 -1.77
N SER A 337 28.05 1.39 -2.85
CA SER A 337 29.51 1.43 -2.71
C SER A 337 29.99 2.75 -2.09
N THR A 338 29.32 3.84 -2.39
CA THR A 338 29.48 5.15 -1.72
C THR A 338 28.16 5.85 -1.59
N SER A 339 28.02 6.65 -0.54
CA SER A 339 26.86 7.55 -0.37
C SER A 339 27.26 8.87 0.28
N SER A 340 26.47 9.91 0.04
CA SER A 340 26.62 11.19 0.70
C SER A 340 25.28 11.91 0.83
N ILE A 341 25.15 12.70 1.89
CA ILE A 341 23.98 13.56 2.12
C ILE A 341 24.41 15.02 1.91
N GLN A 342 23.62 15.79 1.20
CA GLN A 342 23.82 17.22 0.95
C GLN A 342 22.56 17.98 1.31
N THR A 343 22.73 19.24 1.69
CA THR A 343 21.65 20.17 1.99
C THR A 343 21.74 21.40 1.11
N SER A 344 20.60 22.02 0.82
CA SER A 344 20.52 23.27 0.06
C SER A 344 19.34 24.12 0.52
N LEU A 345 19.42 25.44 0.26
CA LEU A 345 18.29 26.34 0.43
C LEU A 345 17.58 26.69 -0.88
N ASP A 346 18.22 26.46 -2.03
CA ASP A 346 17.81 26.94 -3.36
C ASP A 346 17.82 25.85 -4.45
N ALA A 347 18.15 24.61 -4.08
CA ALA A 347 18.33 23.44 -4.97
C ALA A 347 19.46 23.61 -6.02
N SER A 348 20.23 24.68 -5.97
CA SER A 348 21.34 24.96 -6.90
C SER A 348 22.70 24.90 -6.20
N THR A 349 22.80 25.45 -5.02
CA THR A 349 24.03 25.48 -4.20
C THR A 349 23.92 24.37 -3.13
N TRP A 350 24.81 23.39 -3.20
CA TRP A 350 24.79 22.22 -2.32
C TRP A 350 25.97 22.18 -1.38
N THR A 351 25.71 21.93 -0.13
CA THR A 351 26.70 21.76 0.91
C THR A 351 26.60 20.36 1.51
N SER A 352 27.74 19.70 1.73
CA SER A 352 27.73 18.41 2.44
C SER A 352 27.09 18.57 3.81
N ALA A 353 26.17 17.67 4.15
CA ALA A 353 25.59 17.65 5.49
C ALA A 353 26.70 17.37 6.52
N PRO A 354 26.58 17.91 7.75
CA PRO A 354 27.49 17.55 8.82
C PRO A 354 27.51 16.05 9.06
N PRO A 355 28.65 15.49 9.53
CA PRO A 355 28.68 14.10 9.95
C PRO A 355 27.59 13.80 10.98
N THR A 356 26.92 12.68 10.83
CA THR A 356 25.94 12.16 11.79
C THR A 356 26.61 11.21 12.78
N ASP A 357 26.04 11.11 13.95
CA ASP A 357 26.31 10.00 14.87
C ASP A 357 25.52 8.72 14.46
N GLU A 358 25.61 7.67 15.25
CA GLU A 358 24.92 6.41 15.01
C GLU A 358 23.39 6.52 15.01
N THR A 359 22.86 7.63 15.55
CA THR A 359 21.42 7.92 15.59
C THR A 359 20.95 8.82 14.45
N GLY A 360 21.84 9.19 13.53
CA GLY A 360 21.56 10.11 12.43
C GLY A 360 21.55 11.59 12.84
N GLN A 361 21.98 11.95 14.06
CA GLN A 361 22.01 13.33 14.53
C GLN A 361 23.27 14.06 14.02
N PHE A 362 23.09 15.28 13.52
CA PHE A 362 24.19 16.16 13.14
C PHE A 362 24.91 16.70 14.35
N ARG A 363 26.25 16.82 14.27
CA ARG A 363 27.03 17.48 15.31
C ARG A 363 26.51 18.92 15.58
N ASN A 364 26.11 19.65 14.54
CA ASN A 364 25.50 20.96 14.63
C ASN A 364 24.27 21.02 13.71
N PRO A 365 23.14 21.56 14.17
CA PRO A 365 21.97 21.73 13.33
C PRO A 365 22.22 22.59 12.11
N VAL A 366 21.59 22.27 10.98
CA VAL A 366 21.71 23.04 9.72
C VAL A 366 20.36 23.58 9.26
N GLN A 367 20.40 24.65 8.47
CA GLN A 367 19.21 25.18 7.80
C GLN A 367 19.16 24.61 6.39
N ALA A 368 18.07 23.95 6.04
CA ALA A 368 17.86 23.40 4.71
C ALA A 368 16.40 23.55 4.27
N ARG A 369 16.19 23.69 2.98
CA ARG A 369 14.91 23.43 2.33
C ARG A 369 14.96 22.13 1.53
N TYR A 370 16.12 21.81 0.99
CA TYR A 370 16.32 20.60 0.19
C TYR A 370 17.32 19.68 0.86
N LEU A 371 17.02 18.39 0.85
CA LEU A 371 17.92 17.32 1.24
C LEU A 371 18.18 16.46 0.00
N ARG A 372 19.45 16.14 -0.29
CA ARG A 372 19.82 15.25 -1.39
C ARG A 372 20.68 14.11 -0.88
N VAL A 373 20.30 12.89 -1.26
CA VAL A 373 21.09 11.68 -1.03
C VAL A 373 21.68 11.26 -2.36
N ASN A 374 23.01 11.14 -2.42
CA ASN A 374 23.70 10.62 -3.59
C ASN A 374 24.18 9.20 -3.26
N LEU A 375 24.15 8.32 -4.25
CA LEU A 375 24.68 6.95 -4.12
C LEU A 375 25.37 6.51 -5.41
N THR A 376 26.36 5.63 -5.24
CA THR A 376 27.03 4.92 -6.33
C THR A 376 26.85 3.43 -6.12
N ILE A 377 26.59 2.69 -7.19
CA ILE A 377 26.39 1.24 -7.16
C ILE A 377 27.63 0.59 -7.77
N ALA A 378 28.16 -0.45 -7.11
CA ALA A 378 29.27 -1.23 -7.65
C ALA A 378 28.82 -1.98 -8.91
N SER A 379 29.72 -2.09 -9.91
CA SER A 379 29.41 -2.86 -11.12
C SER A 379 29.06 -4.31 -10.80
N GLY A 380 27.93 -4.78 -11.31
CA GLY A 380 27.41 -6.14 -11.08
C GLY A 380 26.74 -6.33 -9.71
N ALA A 381 26.56 -5.27 -8.93
CA ALA A 381 25.78 -5.36 -7.70
C ALA A 381 24.30 -5.59 -8.01
N ASN A 382 23.62 -6.28 -7.10
CA ASN A 382 22.18 -6.40 -7.12
C ASN A 382 21.51 -5.02 -6.89
N ARG A 383 20.20 -4.95 -7.13
CA ARG A 383 19.38 -3.74 -6.92
C ARG A 383 19.71 -3.09 -5.57
N THR A 384 20.18 -1.84 -5.62
CA THR A 384 20.51 -1.01 -4.46
C THR A 384 19.58 0.19 -4.46
N GLY A 385 18.95 0.51 -3.34
CA GLY A 385 17.98 1.59 -3.25
C GLY A 385 17.85 2.15 -1.84
N ILE A 386 16.91 3.08 -1.69
CA ILE A 386 16.58 3.74 -0.44
C ILE A 386 15.15 3.37 -0.06
N ARG A 387 14.98 2.78 1.12
CA ARG A 387 13.66 2.50 1.70
C ARG A 387 13.04 3.76 2.30
N GLU A 388 13.81 4.51 3.10
CA GLU A 388 13.31 5.73 3.73
C GLU A 388 14.44 6.74 3.92
N VAL A 389 14.12 8.01 3.68
CA VAL A 389 14.94 9.17 4.03
C VAL A 389 14.25 9.95 5.15
N GLU A 390 14.92 10.11 6.26
CA GLU A 390 14.44 10.93 7.36
C GLU A 390 15.20 12.25 7.44
N ALA A 391 14.47 13.36 7.50
CA ALA A 391 15.00 14.68 7.85
C ALA A 391 14.46 15.06 9.22
N ILE A 392 15.32 15.05 10.24
CA ILE A 392 14.92 15.21 11.64
C ILE A 392 14.90 16.71 11.98
N LYS A 393 13.70 17.21 12.30
CA LYS A 393 13.51 18.60 12.69
C LYS A 393 14.16 18.88 14.05
N ALA A 394 14.91 19.96 14.14
CA ALA A 394 15.42 20.46 15.42
C ALA A 394 14.25 20.95 16.31
N PRO A 395 14.36 20.79 17.61
CA PRO A 395 13.43 21.33 18.59
C PRO A 395 13.21 22.84 18.47
#